data_e921adc581544791468f9983168eb209
#
_entry.id   e921adc581544791468f9983168eb209
#
_cell.length_a   1.000
_cell.length_b   1.000
_cell.length_c   1.000
_cell.angle_alpha   90.00
_cell.angle_beta   90.00
_cell.angle_gamma   90.00
#
_symmetry.space_group_name_H-M   'P 1'
#
loop_
_entity.id
_entity.type
_entity.pdbx_description
1 polymer ?
#
loop_
_entity_poly.entity_id
_entity_poly.type
_entity_poly.pdbx_seq_one_letter_code
_entity_poly.pdbx_strand_id
1 'polypeptide(L)'
;MFSGLSATLRRVSVTALSVVALLPAVAAPAHAVSADSAADLQTFRAEALGAHNTYRMRHGVPRLALSDRLNAYAQEWADKLAAKDEFKHRPDGLYGENLYYAWNSSSSFSVSGDAPVKSWYDGVKDYNGIYDRDPTDQEFPKVGCFTQVVWKSTRLMGIGYAVSAGHRHYIVADYDPTGNMMGEFAANVPRPK
;
A
#
# COMPACT_ATOMS: atom_id res chain seq x y z
N MET A 1 62.70 64.06 -28.78
CA MET A 1 62.90 64.22 -27.32
C MET A 1 61.64 63.81 -26.62
N PHE A 2 61.76 63.11 -25.54
CA PHE A 2 60.86 62.57 -24.58
C PHE A 2 60.41 61.13 -24.77
N SER A 3 61.04 60.35 -23.94
CA SER A 3 60.83 58.97 -23.58
C SER A 3 59.48 58.80 -22.89
N GLY A 4 58.71 57.76 -23.26
CA GLY A 4 57.57 57.28 -22.52
C GLY A 4 57.80 55.89 -21.94
N LEU A 5 57.88 55.76 -20.61
CA LEU A 5 58.04 54.51 -19.92
C LEU A 5 56.74 53.71 -20.03
N SER A 6 56.80 52.49 -20.53
CA SER A 6 55.75 51.50 -20.46
C SER A 6 55.82 50.77 -19.10
N ALA A 7 54.80 50.97 -18.26
CA ALA A 7 54.66 50.21 -17.05
C ALA A 7 53.90 48.88 -17.32
N THR A 8 54.61 47.76 -17.17
CA THR A 8 54.08 46.44 -17.32
C THR A 8 53.33 46.03 -16.01
N LEU A 9 52.02 46.02 -16.05
CA LEU A 9 51.25 45.52 -14.97
C LEU A 9 51.27 43.95 -14.96
N ARG A 10 51.97 43.38 -14.00
CA ARG A 10 51.88 41.93 -13.73
C ARG A 10 50.54 41.61 -13.04
N ARG A 11 49.70 40.83 -13.71
CA ARG A 11 48.52 40.24 -13.10
C ARG A 11 48.93 39.06 -12.22
N VAL A 12 48.67 39.14 -10.94
CA VAL A 12 48.75 38.03 -9.99
C VAL A 12 47.44 37.26 -10.04
N SER A 13 47.48 36.06 -10.63
CA SER A 13 46.30 35.15 -10.59
C SER A 13 46.26 34.44 -9.22
N VAL A 14 45.29 34.79 -8.41
CA VAL A 14 44.99 34.05 -7.18
C VAL A 14 44.09 32.87 -7.55
N THR A 15 44.66 31.68 -7.55
CA THR A 15 43.90 30.44 -7.73
C THR A 15 43.21 30.09 -6.40
N ALA A 16 41.93 30.33 -6.30
CA ALA A 16 41.13 29.90 -5.15
C ALA A 16 40.94 28.37 -5.24
N LEU A 17 41.53 27.64 -4.34
CA LEU A 17 41.36 26.22 -4.15
C LEU A 17 40.02 26.01 -3.37
N SER A 18 38.95 25.68 -4.10
CA SER A 18 37.67 25.31 -3.48
C SER A 18 37.78 23.87 -2.93
N VAL A 19 37.92 23.74 -1.62
CA VAL A 19 37.79 22.45 -0.93
C VAL A 19 36.32 22.11 -0.82
N VAL A 20 35.86 21.20 -1.68
CA VAL A 20 34.52 20.60 -1.54
C VAL A 20 34.61 19.57 -0.39
N ALA A 21 34.14 19.95 0.75
CA ALA A 21 33.95 19.00 1.87
C ALA A 21 32.84 18.03 1.52
N LEU A 22 33.18 16.79 1.17
CA LEU A 22 32.22 15.69 1.07
C LEU A 22 31.79 15.33 2.49
N LEU A 23 30.60 15.77 2.89
CA LEU A 23 29.96 15.29 4.13
C LEU A 23 29.55 13.82 3.89
N PRO A 24 29.93 12.88 4.77
CA PRO A 24 29.42 11.52 4.68
C PRO A 24 27.90 11.55 4.87
N ALA A 25 27.16 11.00 3.90
CA ALA A 25 25.75 10.75 4.07
C ALA A 25 25.59 9.75 5.23
N VAL A 26 25.09 10.21 6.37
CA VAL A 26 24.69 9.33 7.47
C VAL A 26 23.48 8.55 6.95
N ALA A 27 23.71 7.31 6.55
CA ALA A 27 22.62 6.39 6.27
C ALA A 27 21.84 6.21 7.57
N ALA A 28 20.56 6.58 7.57
CA ALA A 28 19.67 6.29 8.68
C ALA A 28 19.68 4.77 8.93
N PRO A 29 19.78 4.31 10.18
CA PRO A 29 19.79 2.89 10.47
C PRO A 29 18.50 2.28 9.94
N ALA A 30 18.60 1.30 9.05
CA ALA A 30 17.48 0.44 8.72
C ALA A 30 17.02 -0.20 10.04
N HIS A 31 15.82 0.10 10.51
CA HIS A 31 15.27 -0.53 11.69
C HIS A 31 15.11 -2.01 11.37
N ALA A 32 15.98 -2.84 11.97
CA ALA A 32 15.82 -4.28 11.89
C ALA A 32 14.49 -4.63 12.57
N VAL A 33 13.53 -5.12 11.79
CA VAL A 33 12.27 -5.68 12.31
C VAL A 33 12.65 -6.83 13.22
N SER A 34 12.16 -6.86 14.47
CA SER A 34 12.45 -7.97 15.38
C SER A 34 11.87 -9.28 14.82
N ALA A 35 12.49 -10.41 15.12
CA ALA A 35 12.03 -11.72 14.64
C ALA A 35 10.56 -11.98 15.05
N ASP A 36 10.16 -11.54 16.24
CA ASP A 36 8.78 -11.65 16.73
C ASP A 36 7.79 -10.84 15.90
N SER A 37 8.13 -9.57 15.60
CA SER A 37 7.25 -8.73 14.76
C SER A 37 7.16 -9.21 13.30
N ALA A 38 8.21 -9.88 12.79
CA ALA A 38 8.17 -10.52 11.48
C ALA A 38 7.27 -11.76 11.48
N ALA A 39 7.32 -12.58 12.54
CA ALA A 39 6.44 -13.73 12.72
C ALA A 39 4.98 -13.33 12.86
N ASP A 40 4.70 -12.27 13.62
CA ASP A 40 3.36 -11.70 13.79
C ASP A 40 2.80 -11.22 12.45
N LEU A 41 3.61 -10.54 11.64
CA LEU A 41 3.19 -10.07 10.33
C LEU A 41 2.93 -11.23 9.35
N GLN A 42 3.70 -12.32 9.43
CA GLN A 42 3.44 -13.53 8.63
C GLN A 42 2.13 -14.20 9.03
N THR A 43 1.86 -14.30 10.32
CA THR A 43 0.60 -14.83 10.86
C THR A 43 -0.58 -13.98 10.38
N PHE A 44 -0.48 -12.66 10.50
CA PHE A 44 -1.49 -11.72 9.99
C PHE A 44 -1.77 -11.92 8.50
N ARG A 45 -0.72 -12.06 7.68
CA ARG A 45 -0.83 -12.33 6.23
C ARG A 45 -1.53 -13.64 5.92
N ALA A 46 -1.20 -14.69 6.69
CA ALA A 46 -1.81 -16.00 6.51
C ALA A 46 -3.31 -16.00 6.87
N GLU A 47 -3.68 -15.32 7.96
CA GLU A 47 -5.07 -15.13 8.37
C GLU A 47 -5.87 -14.36 7.32
N ALA A 48 -5.32 -13.24 6.83
CA ALA A 48 -5.95 -12.44 5.78
C ALA A 48 -6.17 -13.25 4.49
N LEU A 49 -5.16 -14.02 4.05
CA LEU A 49 -5.30 -14.91 2.89
C LEU A 49 -6.36 -15.97 3.13
N GLY A 50 -6.38 -16.58 4.31
CA GLY A 50 -7.37 -17.59 4.71
C GLY A 50 -8.80 -17.05 4.63
N ALA A 51 -9.01 -15.85 5.17
CA ALA A 51 -10.31 -15.16 5.14
C ALA A 51 -10.74 -14.83 3.71
N HIS A 52 -9.85 -14.26 2.87
CA HIS A 52 -10.12 -14.02 1.45
C HIS A 52 -10.58 -15.32 0.75
N ASN A 53 -9.81 -16.38 0.92
CA ASN A 53 -10.08 -17.64 0.25
C ASN A 53 -11.37 -18.32 0.74
N THR A 54 -11.76 -18.09 1.99
CA THR A 54 -13.06 -18.53 2.53
C THR A 54 -14.22 -17.81 1.82
N TYR A 55 -14.14 -16.49 1.68
CA TYR A 55 -15.19 -15.72 0.97
C TYR A 55 -15.20 -16.04 -0.53
N ARG A 56 -14.03 -16.15 -1.16
CA ARG A 56 -13.91 -16.49 -2.59
C ARG A 56 -14.51 -17.86 -2.91
N MET A 57 -14.34 -18.82 -2.03
CA MET A 57 -14.96 -20.15 -2.17
C MET A 57 -16.49 -20.06 -2.19
N ARG A 58 -17.11 -19.20 -1.36
CA ARG A 58 -18.57 -18.99 -1.36
C ARG A 58 -19.08 -18.47 -2.69
N HIS A 59 -18.26 -17.70 -3.41
CA HIS A 59 -18.59 -17.17 -4.73
C HIS A 59 -18.14 -18.09 -5.88
N GLY A 60 -17.49 -19.22 -5.58
CA GLY A 60 -17.01 -20.15 -6.60
C GLY A 60 -15.91 -19.58 -7.49
N VAL A 61 -15.13 -18.61 -6.98
CA VAL A 61 -14.00 -18.02 -7.70
C VAL A 61 -12.66 -18.61 -7.24
N PRO A 62 -11.61 -18.59 -8.09
CA PRO A 62 -10.31 -19.16 -7.76
C PRO A 62 -9.69 -18.55 -6.49
N ARG A 63 -8.95 -19.38 -5.74
CA ARG A 63 -8.21 -18.94 -4.56
C ARG A 63 -7.11 -17.94 -4.95
N LEU A 64 -6.79 -17.03 -4.03
CA LEU A 64 -5.61 -16.16 -4.11
C LEU A 64 -4.40 -16.87 -3.50
N ALA A 65 -3.21 -16.42 -3.91
CA ALA A 65 -1.93 -16.72 -3.27
C ALA A 65 -1.25 -15.41 -2.84
N LEU A 66 -0.45 -15.48 -1.77
CA LEU A 66 0.41 -14.36 -1.37
C LEU A 66 1.55 -14.18 -2.38
N SER A 67 1.92 -12.93 -2.60
CA SER A 67 3.09 -12.53 -3.39
C SER A 67 4.00 -11.66 -2.53
N ASP A 68 5.27 -12.04 -2.37
CA ASP A 68 6.22 -11.26 -1.59
C ASP A 68 6.42 -9.85 -2.16
N ARG A 69 6.36 -9.73 -3.49
CA ARG A 69 6.41 -8.44 -4.18
C ARG A 69 5.23 -7.54 -3.76
N LEU A 70 4.01 -8.08 -3.75
CA LEU A 70 2.82 -7.34 -3.33
C LEU A 70 2.82 -7.10 -1.82
N ASN A 71 3.30 -8.06 -1.01
CA ASN A 71 3.46 -7.85 0.43
C ASN A 71 4.40 -6.68 0.74
N ALA A 72 5.53 -6.57 0.03
CA ALA A 72 6.46 -5.46 0.20
C ALA A 72 5.86 -4.13 -0.25
N TYR A 73 5.12 -4.14 -1.36
CA TYR A 73 4.46 -2.96 -1.91
C TYR A 73 3.35 -2.44 -0.97
N ALA A 74 2.49 -3.33 -0.46
CA ALA A 74 1.45 -3.01 0.51
C ALA A 74 2.04 -2.51 1.84
N GLN A 75 3.12 -3.16 2.33
CA GLN A 75 3.78 -2.77 3.58
C GLN A 75 4.36 -1.36 3.48
N GLU A 76 5.07 -1.06 2.39
CA GLU A 76 5.63 0.28 2.16
C GLU A 76 4.54 1.37 2.20
N TRP A 77 3.35 1.07 1.65
CA TRP A 77 2.26 2.04 1.68
C TRP A 77 1.64 2.16 3.07
N ALA A 78 1.41 1.04 3.77
CA ALA A 78 0.93 1.04 5.15
C ALA A 78 1.86 1.85 6.08
N ASP A 79 3.18 1.67 5.94
CA ASP A 79 4.19 2.43 6.70
C ASP A 79 4.10 3.93 6.43
N LYS A 80 3.92 4.34 5.17
CA LYS A 80 3.74 5.75 4.78
C LYS A 80 2.46 6.36 5.35
N LEU A 81 1.36 5.61 5.33
CA LEU A 81 0.09 6.05 5.91
C LEU A 81 0.21 6.25 7.42
N ALA A 82 0.84 5.28 8.12
CA ALA A 82 1.06 5.35 9.55
C ALA A 82 2.01 6.50 9.95
N ALA A 83 3.10 6.72 9.20
CA ALA A 83 4.06 7.79 9.46
C ALA A 83 3.47 9.18 9.29
N LYS A 84 2.52 9.36 8.35
CA LYS A 84 1.87 10.64 8.06
C LYS A 84 0.52 10.81 8.74
N ASP A 85 0.01 9.73 9.33
CA ASP A 85 -1.34 9.66 9.91
C ASP A 85 -2.43 10.01 8.88
N GLU A 86 -2.27 9.53 7.65
CA GLU A 86 -3.17 9.77 6.51
C GLU A 86 -3.89 8.47 6.12
N PHE A 87 -5.14 8.59 5.64
CA PHE A 87 -5.90 7.46 5.11
C PHE A 87 -6.33 7.77 3.69
N LYS A 88 -5.58 7.24 2.71
CA LYS A 88 -5.83 7.45 1.28
C LYS A 88 -5.23 6.35 0.44
N HIS A 89 -5.80 6.13 -0.73
CA HIS A 89 -5.26 5.21 -1.72
C HIS A 89 -3.87 5.65 -2.23
N ARG A 90 -3.08 4.64 -2.65
CA ARG A 90 -1.79 4.87 -3.28
C ARG A 90 -2.00 5.51 -4.67
N PRO A 91 -1.28 6.61 -4.99
CA PRO A 91 -1.60 7.41 -6.17
C PRO A 91 -1.15 6.80 -7.49
N ASP A 92 -0.26 5.79 -7.50
CA ASP A 92 0.26 5.20 -8.73
C ASP A 92 -0.71 4.21 -9.40
N GLY A 93 -1.70 3.66 -8.67
CA GLY A 93 -2.77 2.83 -9.22
C GLY A 93 -2.31 1.56 -9.94
N LEU A 94 -1.12 1.03 -9.62
CA LEU A 94 -0.55 -0.14 -10.30
C LEU A 94 -1.32 -1.44 -10.04
N TYR A 95 -1.96 -1.55 -8.89
CA TYR A 95 -2.71 -2.72 -8.43
C TYR A 95 -4.09 -2.33 -7.95
N GLY A 96 -4.99 -3.30 -7.85
CA GLY A 96 -6.21 -3.11 -7.07
C GLY A 96 -5.84 -2.94 -5.60
N GLU A 97 -6.53 -2.08 -4.88
CA GLU A 97 -6.19 -1.79 -3.48
C GLU A 97 -7.43 -1.72 -2.60
N ASN A 98 -7.38 -2.37 -1.45
CA ASN A 98 -8.32 -2.17 -0.35
C ASN A 98 -7.59 -1.60 0.85
N LEU A 99 -8.21 -0.62 1.51
CA LEU A 99 -7.71 -0.01 2.73
C LEU A 99 -8.61 -0.35 3.92
N TYR A 100 -7.98 -0.51 5.09
CA TYR A 100 -8.69 -0.64 6.36
C TYR A 100 -8.00 0.18 7.44
N TYR A 101 -8.80 0.77 8.30
CA TYR A 101 -8.36 1.60 9.41
C TYR A 101 -9.05 1.17 10.69
N ALA A 102 -8.28 1.09 11.78
CA ALA A 102 -8.81 0.93 13.12
C ALA A 102 -8.06 1.82 14.09
N TRP A 103 -8.71 2.23 15.16
CA TRP A 103 -8.10 2.97 16.26
C TRP A 103 -8.54 2.41 17.60
N ASN A 104 -7.60 2.36 18.52
CA ASN A 104 -7.87 2.01 19.92
C ASN A 104 -6.87 2.74 20.82
N SER A 105 -7.31 3.21 21.98
CA SER A 105 -6.45 3.90 22.94
C SER A 105 -5.46 2.98 23.66
N SER A 106 -5.69 1.66 23.65
CA SER A 106 -4.78 0.67 24.25
C SER A 106 -3.62 0.36 23.33
N SER A 107 -2.40 0.44 23.84
CA SER A 107 -1.18 0.03 23.13
C SER A 107 -1.08 -1.49 22.91
N SER A 108 -1.87 -2.29 23.62
CA SER A 108 -1.93 -3.75 23.46
C SER A 108 -2.98 -4.20 22.45
N PHE A 109 -3.75 -3.27 21.87
CA PHE A 109 -4.71 -3.60 20.83
C PHE A 109 -4.00 -4.01 19.55
N SER A 110 -4.43 -5.10 18.95
CA SER A 110 -4.00 -5.57 17.64
C SER A 110 -5.19 -5.91 16.76
N VAL A 111 -5.01 -5.84 15.46
CA VAL A 111 -6.00 -6.24 14.47
C VAL A 111 -5.61 -7.60 13.93
N SER A 112 -6.51 -8.59 13.99
CA SER A 112 -6.31 -9.90 13.34
C SER A 112 -6.43 -9.79 11.83
N GLY A 113 -5.77 -10.68 11.07
CA GLY A 113 -5.74 -10.58 9.61
C GLY A 113 -7.09 -10.81 8.94
N ASP A 114 -8.02 -11.51 9.58
CA ASP A 114 -9.37 -11.74 9.09
C ASP A 114 -10.30 -10.52 9.25
N ALA A 115 -10.04 -9.65 10.23
CA ALA A 115 -10.90 -8.51 10.55
C ALA A 115 -11.07 -7.52 9.39
N PRO A 116 -10.01 -7.00 8.72
CA PRO A 116 -10.16 -6.14 7.57
C PRO A 116 -10.89 -6.83 6.41
N VAL A 117 -10.60 -8.11 6.18
CA VAL A 117 -11.21 -8.88 5.08
C VAL A 117 -12.71 -9.05 5.30
N LYS A 118 -13.11 -9.33 6.54
CA LYS A 118 -14.53 -9.38 6.91
C LYS A 118 -15.21 -8.04 6.67
N SER A 119 -14.59 -6.94 7.08
CA SER A 119 -15.11 -5.59 6.87
C SER A 119 -15.30 -5.28 5.38
N TRP A 120 -14.31 -5.61 4.53
CA TRP A 120 -14.41 -5.43 3.09
C TRP A 120 -15.50 -6.31 2.47
N TYR A 121 -15.62 -7.56 2.93
CA TYR A 121 -16.65 -8.49 2.44
C TYR A 121 -18.07 -8.09 2.85
N ASP A 122 -18.26 -7.39 3.94
CA ASP A 122 -19.58 -6.94 4.42
C ASP A 122 -20.33 -6.07 3.40
N GLY A 123 -19.63 -5.45 2.43
CA GLY A 123 -20.23 -4.76 1.26
C GLY A 123 -21.09 -5.66 0.36
N VAL A 124 -21.03 -6.99 0.53
CA VAL A 124 -21.93 -7.94 -0.15
C VAL A 124 -23.39 -7.63 0.09
N LYS A 125 -23.72 -7.06 1.25
CA LYS A 125 -25.10 -6.69 1.64
C LYS A 125 -25.67 -5.60 0.74
N ASP A 126 -24.81 -4.69 0.30
CA ASP A 126 -25.15 -3.57 -0.58
C ASP A 126 -25.07 -3.95 -2.07
N TYR A 127 -24.43 -5.09 -2.39
CA TYR A 127 -24.28 -5.58 -3.76
C TYR A 127 -25.49 -6.36 -4.29
N ASN A 128 -26.46 -6.67 -3.42
CA ASN A 128 -27.66 -7.41 -3.80
C ASN A 128 -28.48 -6.60 -4.83
N GLY A 129 -28.66 -7.16 -6.02
CA GLY A 129 -29.31 -6.46 -7.17
C GLY A 129 -28.33 -5.83 -8.15
N ILE A 130 -27.01 -5.88 -7.94
CA ILE A 130 -25.98 -5.31 -8.82
C ILE A 130 -25.24 -6.39 -9.64
N TYR A 131 -25.39 -7.68 -9.30
CA TYR A 131 -24.58 -8.78 -9.86
C TYR A 131 -24.49 -8.87 -11.39
N ASP A 132 -25.45 -8.36 -12.10
CA ASP A 132 -25.56 -8.49 -13.56
C ASP A 132 -25.16 -7.22 -14.32
N ARG A 133 -24.60 -6.23 -13.62
CA ARG A 133 -24.19 -4.93 -14.16
C ARG A 133 -23.02 -4.33 -13.40
N ASP A 134 -22.47 -3.25 -13.91
CA ASP A 134 -21.52 -2.43 -13.14
C ASP A 134 -22.25 -1.64 -12.03
N PRO A 135 -21.60 -1.41 -10.88
CA PRO A 135 -22.10 -0.46 -9.89
C PRO A 135 -22.05 0.96 -10.45
N THR A 136 -23.00 1.78 -10.06
CA THR A 136 -22.97 3.22 -10.32
C THR A 136 -21.92 3.93 -9.44
N ASP A 137 -21.57 5.18 -9.75
CA ASP A 137 -20.66 6.00 -8.94
C ASP A 137 -21.12 6.17 -7.49
N GLN A 138 -22.45 6.11 -7.24
CA GLN A 138 -23.03 6.19 -5.90
C GLN A 138 -22.99 4.86 -5.14
N GLU A 139 -22.99 3.74 -5.85
CA GLU A 139 -22.94 2.39 -5.28
C GLU A 139 -21.48 1.96 -5.03
N PHE A 140 -20.56 2.30 -5.92
CA PHE A 140 -19.18 1.81 -5.89
C PHE A 140 -18.46 2.03 -4.54
N PRO A 141 -18.58 3.18 -3.86
CA PRO A 141 -17.93 3.39 -2.56
C PRO A 141 -18.36 2.39 -1.49
N LYS A 142 -19.55 1.79 -1.61
CA LYS A 142 -20.09 0.80 -0.66
C LYS A 142 -19.67 -0.62 -0.97
N VAL A 143 -19.39 -0.91 -2.22
CA VAL A 143 -19.22 -2.28 -2.71
C VAL A 143 -17.83 -2.58 -3.28
N GLY A 144 -17.03 -1.56 -3.59
CA GLY A 144 -15.74 -1.71 -4.28
C GLY A 144 -14.74 -2.60 -3.52
N CYS A 145 -14.70 -2.53 -2.19
CA CYS A 145 -13.87 -3.43 -1.40
C CYS A 145 -14.34 -4.89 -1.49
N PHE A 146 -15.65 -5.12 -1.40
CA PHE A 146 -16.24 -6.46 -1.55
C PHE A 146 -15.94 -7.05 -2.92
N THR A 147 -16.21 -6.29 -3.99
CA THR A 147 -16.02 -6.78 -5.36
C THR A 147 -14.56 -7.11 -5.65
N GLN A 148 -13.60 -6.34 -5.09
CA GLN A 148 -12.18 -6.64 -5.17
C GLN A 148 -11.82 -7.94 -4.43
N VAL A 149 -12.36 -8.19 -3.23
CA VAL A 149 -12.11 -9.44 -2.48
C VAL A 149 -12.50 -10.67 -3.31
N VAL A 150 -13.63 -10.63 -4.01
CA VAL A 150 -14.17 -11.76 -4.77
C VAL A 150 -13.90 -11.70 -6.27
N TRP A 151 -13.14 -10.72 -6.74
CA TRP A 151 -12.87 -10.52 -8.17
C TRP A 151 -12.25 -11.76 -8.81
N LYS A 152 -13.00 -12.37 -9.74
CA LYS A 152 -12.68 -13.70 -10.27
C LYS A 152 -11.32 -13.78 -10.97
N SER A 153 -10.92 -12.75 -11.71
CA SER A 153 -9.67 -12.75 -12.47
C SER A 153 -8.43 -12.45 -11.61
N THR A 154 -8.57 -11.87 -10.41
CA THR A 154 -7.45 -11.69 -9.47
C THR A 154 -6.89 -13.03 -9.01
N ARG A 155 -5.56 -13.13 -8.92
CA ARG A 155 -4.82 -14.35 -8.56
C ARG A 155 -3.88 -14.17 -7.38
N LEU A 156 -3.25 -13.03 -7.28
CA LEU A 156 -2.26 -12.73 -6.26
C LEU A 156 -2.74 -11.60 -5.36
N MET A 157 -2.31 -11.65 -4.13
CA MET A 157 -2.48 -10.55 -3.18
C MET A 157 -1.22 -10.32 -2.37
N GLY A 158 -1.06 -9.13 -1.87
CA GLY A 158 -0.15 -8.79 -0.79
C GLY A 158 -0.87 -7.96 0.26
N ILE A 159 -0.39 -8.02 1.51
CA ILE A 159 -0.99 -7.24 2.58
C ILE A 159 0.09 -6.70 3.51
N GLY A 160 -0.05 -5.43 3.88
CA GLY A 160 0.80 -4.70 4.80
C GLY A 160 0.01 -4.19 6.00
N TYR A 161 0.68 -4.08 7.14
CA TYR A 161 0.10 -3.60 8.38
C TYR A 161 1.09 -2.71 9.11
N ALA A 162 0.67 -1.51 9.48
CA ALA A 162 1.46 -0.56 10.24
C ALA A 162 0.62 0.16 11.29
N VAL A 163 1.26 0.60 12.38
CA VAL A 163 0.62 1.31 13.47
C VAL A 163 1.30 2.65 13.67
N SER A 164 0.54 3.74 13.71
CA SER A 164 1.07 5.08 13.99
C SER A 164 1.35 5.28 15.49
N ALA A 165 2.11 6.32 15.81
CA ALA A 165 2.35 6.73 17.20
C ALA A 165 1.06 7.04 17.98
N GLY A 166 -0.03 7.36 17.27
CA GLY A 166 -1.35 7.60 17.84
C GLY A 166 -2.22 6.35 18.00
N HIS A 167 -1.63 5.14 17.97
CA HIS A 167 -2.34 3.86 18.05
C HIS A 167 -3.40 3.67 16.94
N ARG A 168 -3.12 4.19 15.75
CA ARG A 168 -3.94 4.00 14.55
C ARG A 168 -3.33 2.91 13.69
N HIS A 169 -4.15 1.96 13.32
CA HIS A 169 -3.80 0.76 12.59
C HIS A 169 -4.17 0.93 11.13
N TYR A 170 -3.20 0.86 10.25
CA TYR A 170 -3.35 1.00 8.81
C TYR A 170 -3.06 -0.33 8.14
N ILE A 171 -4.04 -0.86 7.44
CA ILE A 171 -3.91 -2.09 6.67
C ILE A 171 -4.17 -1.79 5.21
N VAL A 172 -3.26 -2.25 4.36
CA VAL A 172 -3.31 -2.12 2.90
C VAL A 172 -3.27 -3.50 2.29
N ALA A 173 -4.21 -3.82 1.41
CA ALA A 173 -4.17 -5.03 0.61
C ALA A 173 -4.14 -4.68 -0.87
N ASP A 174 -3.14 -5.20 -1.59
CA ASP A 174 -2.95 -5.04 -3.02
C ASP A 174 -3.24 -6.32 -3.77
N TYR A 175 -3.79 -6.21 -5.00
CA TYR A 175 -4.33 -7.32 -5.78
C TYR A 175 -3.84 -7.27 -7.23
N ASP A 176 -3.44 -8.45 -7.75
CA ASP A 176 -2.94 -8.60 -9.13
C ASP A 176 -3.52 -9.88 -9.79
N PRO A 177 -4.10 -9.78 -10.99
CA PRO A 177 -4.52 -8.57 -11.69
C PRO A 177 -5.50 -7.71 -10.89
N THR A 178 -5.51 -6.41 -11.16
CA THR A 178 -6.43 -5.47 -10.53
C THR A 178 -7.88 -5.86 -10.81
N GLY A 179 -8.75 -5.65 -9.84
CA GLY A 179 -10.19 -5.80 -10.01
C GLY A 179 -10.92 -4.49 -10.28
N ASN A 180 -12.24 -4.53 -10.17
CA ASN A 180 -13.10 -3.37 -10.28
C ASN A 180 -13.01 -2.63 -11.64
N MET A 181 -12.77 -3.38 -12.71
CA MET A 181 -12.73 -2.85 -14.07
C MET A 181 -14.15 -2.67 -14.61
N MET A 182 -14.47 -1.45 -15.02
CA MET A 182 -15.78 -1.12 -15.60
C MET A 182 -16.05 -1.97 -16.85
N GLY A 183 -17.27 -2.48 -16.97
CA GLY A 183 -17.67 -3.42 -18.00
C GLY A 183 -17.41 -4.89 -17.66
N GLU A 184 -16.72 -5.19 -16.54
CA GLU A 184 -16.32 -6.55 -16.19
C GLU A 184 -16.95 -7.09 -14.90
N PHE A 185 -17.76 -6.32 -14.19
CA PHE A 185 -18.31 -6.72 -12.89
C PHE A 185 -19.19 -7.97 -12.97
N ALA A 186 -20.10 -8.04 -13.95
CA ALA A 186 -20.97 -9.20 -14.13
C ALA A 186 -20.20 -10.51 -14.34
N ALA A 187 -19.06 -10.46 -15.03
CA ALA A 187 -18.21 -11.63 -15.30
C ALA A 187 -17.32 -12.02 -14.10
N ASN A 188 -16.95 -11.05 -13.28
CA ASN A 188 -15.95 -11.22 -12.21
C ASN A 188 -16.52 -11.30 -10.80
N VAL A 189 -17.77 -10.89 -10.58
CA VAL A 189 -18.42 -10.88 -9.25
C VAL A 189 -19.65 -11.80 -9.28
N PRO A 190 -19.47 -13.13 -9.24
CA PRO A 190 -20.61 -14.05 -9.27
C PRO A 190 -21.36 -14.03 -7.93
N ARG A 191 -22.65 -14.44 -7.97
CA ARG A 191 -23.47 -14.62 -6.78
C ARG A 191 -22.87 -15.68 -5.85
N PRO A 192 -23.02 -15.56 -4.52
CA PRO A 192 -22.65 -16.64 -3.61
C PRO A 192 -23.51 -17.89 -3.88
N LYS A 193 -22.89 -19.06 -3.67
CA LYS A 193 -23.53 -20.37 -3.82
C LYS A 193 -24.26 -20.77 -2.55
#